data_63a77b8abca1bf7ba20e46d3d06d09db
#
_entry.id   63a77b8abca1bf7ba20e46d3d06d09db
#
_cell.length_a   1.000
_cell.length_b   1.000
_cell.length_c   1.000
_cell.angle_alpha   90.00
_cell.angle_beta   90.00
_cell.angle_gamma   90.00
#
_symmetry.space_group_name_H-M   'P 1'
#
loop_
_entity.id
_entity.type
_entity.pdbx_description
1 polymer ?
#
loop_
_entity_poly.entity_id
_entity_poly.type
_entity_poly.pdbx_seq_one_letter_code
_entity_poly.pdbx_strand_id
1 'polypeptide(L)'
;MSELKYGLIKNQHTAPILRARMGASEVIPAGGCFVKDDGSSRMEVAGDGDTLLAGYVFPTELDSGKKYQTCSSTEGATVVPYIPISAMLGVVVRLPVTGGTYVRTMDNNTADLEVSSNAQGVQLDASAEDTIIVVDGDLEDNEYVDVIVNLEKITGLTGVV
;
A
#
# COMPACT_ATOMS: atom_id res chain seq x y z
N MET A 1 3.98 5.15 23.67
CA MET A 1 3.96 5.11 22.19
C MET A 1 3.16 3.92 21.73
N SER A 2 2.06 4.14 21.02
CA SER A 2 1.34 3.01 20.44
C SER A 2 2.13 2.47 19.25
N GLU A 3 2.42 1.19 19.28
CA GLU A 3 3.06 0.51 18.17
C GLU A 3 2.15 0.53 16.93
N LEU A 4 2.71 0.83 15.77
CA LEU A 4 1.96 0.78 14.53
C LEU A 4 1.63 -0.68 14.21
N LYS A 5 0.35 -0.99 14.11
CA LYS A 5 -0.12 -2.33 13.81
C LYS A 5 0.10 -2.71 12.35
N TYR A 6 0.03 -1.73 11.47
CA TYR A 6 0.12 -1.91 10.02
C TYR A 6 1.28 -1.10 9.45
N GLY A 7 1.74 -1.48 8.29
CA GLY A 7 2.83 -0.84 7.56
C GLY A 7 4.01 -1.79 7.33
N LEU A 8 5.18 -1.23 7.20
CA LEU A 8 6.40 -2.01 6.94
C LEU A 8 6.76 -2.87 8.16
N ILE A 9 6.75 -4.19 7.98
CA ILE A 9 7.11 -5.16 9.02
C ILE A 9 8.60 -5.45 8.96
N LYS A 10 9.14 -5.58 7.77
CA LYS A 10 10.49 -6.05 7.56
C LYS A 10 11.11 -5.34 6.36
N ASN A 11 12.10 -4.53 6.65
CA ASN A 11 12.93 -3.93 5.61
C ASN A 11 14.38 -4.31 5.90
N GLN A 12 14.90 -5.27 5.17
CA GLN A 12 16.28 -5.73 5.31
C GLN A 12 17.27 -4.92 4.47
N HIS A 13 16.78 -4.00 3.67
CA HIS A 13 17.59 -3.15 2.81
C HIS A 13 17.32 -1.69 3.12
N THR A 14 18.34 -0.86 3.00
CA THR A 14 18.16 0.58 3.03
C THR A 14 17.51 1.01 1.72
N ALA A 15 16.21 1.29 1.76
CA ALA A 15 15.50 1.80 0.61
C ALA A 15 15.74 3.30 0.44
N PRO A 16 15.91 3.79 -0.81
CA PRO A 16 15.97 5.21 -1.04
C PRO A 16 14.64 5.86 -0.70
N ILE A 17 14.68 6.92 0.10
CA ILE A 17 13.49 7.71 0.40
C ILE A 17 13.53 8.95 -0.46
N LEU A 18 12.60 9.03 -1.38
CA LEU A 18 12.38 10.16 -2.26
C LEU A 18 11.19 10.97 -1.78
N ARG A 19 10.71 11.89 -2.58
CA ARG A 19 9.51 12.67 -2.31
C ARG A 19 8.52 12.48 -3.43
N ALA A 20 7.24 12.30 -3.06
CA ALA A 20 6.14 12.21 -4.01
C ALA A 20 5.16 13.35 -3.78
N ARG A 21 4.57 13.83 -4.86
CA ARG A 21 3.45 14.76 -4.82
C ARG A 21 2.16 13.96 -4.88
N MET A 22 1.28 14.20 -3.92
CA MET A 22 0.02 13.47 -3.82
C MET A 22 -1.09 14.13 -4.63
N GLY A 23 -2.03 13.32 -5.08
CA GLY A 23 -3.30 13.78 -5.64
C GLY A 23 -4.13 14.53 -4.60
N ALA A 24 -5.17 15.21 -5.06
CA ALA A 24 -6.05 16.00 -4.19
C ALA A 24 -6.83 15.10 -3.23
N SER A 25 -6.86 15.50 -1.96
CA SER A 25 -7.69 14.87 -0.92
C SER A 25 -7.42 13.39 -0.66
N GLU A 26 -6.27 12.88 -1.07
CA GLU A 26 -5.86 11.51 -0.74
C GLU A 26 -5.68 11.34 0.76
N VAL A 27 -5.95 10.15 1.28
CA VAL A 27 -5.81 9.83 2.70
C VAL A 27 -4.73 8.78 2.89
N ILE A 28 -3.68 9.15 3.64
CA ILE A 28 -2.53 8.29 3.90
C ILE A 28 -2.64 7.75 5.33
N PRO A 29 -2.76 6.43 5.53
CA PRO A 29 -2.78 5.84 6.87
C PRO A 29 -1.45 6.07 7.62
N ALA A 30 -1.48 6.00 8.95
CA ALA A 30 -0.30 6.24 9.79
C ALA A 30 0.88 5.34 9.45
N GLY A 31 0.65 4.09 9.05
CA GLY A 31 1.68 3.15 8.64
C GLY A 31 2.15 3.30 7.19
N GLY A 32 1.60 4.25 6.46
CA GLY A 32 1.85 4.41 5.04
C GLY A 32 0.94 3.53 4.17
N CYS A 33 1.07 3.64 2.86
CA CYS A 33 0.28 2.86 1.91
C CYS A 33 0.94 2.74 0.54
N PHE A 34 0.54 1.72 -0.21
CA PHE A 34 0.88 1.61 -1.62
C PHE A 34 0.16 2.68 -2.44
N VAL A 35 0.85 3.19 -3.44
CA VAL A 35 0.33 4.22 -4.34
C VAL A 35 0.52 3.82 -5.80
N LYS A 36 -0.32 4.40 -6.64
CA LYS A 36 -0.20 4.35 -8.10
C LYS A 36 0.13 5.74 -8.64
N ASP A 37 0.65 5.79 -9.86
CA ASP A 37 0.79 7.03 -10.63
C ASP A 37 -0.53 7.33 -11.33
N ASP A 38 -1.03 8.57 -11.19
CA ASP A 38 -2.28 8.98 -11.85
C ASP A 38 -2.11 9.35 -13.34
N GLY A 39 -0.88 9.22 -13.86
CA GLY A 39 -0.54 9.62 -15.22
C GLY A 39 -0.09 11.07 -15.36
N SER A 40 -0.13 11.87 -14.29
CA SER A 40 0.28 13.28 -14.26
C SER A 40 1.44 13.53 -13.29
N SER A 41 2.18 12.48 -12.96
CA SER A 41 3.25 12.51 -11.95
C SER A 41 2.75 12.86 -10.54
N ARG A 42 1.51 12.54 -10.25
CA ARG A 42 0.91 12.58 -8.92
C ARG A 42 0.68 11.15 -8.45
N MET A 43 0.77 10.96 -7.15
CA MET A 43 0.50 9.66 -6.54
C MET A 43 -0.89 9.64 -5.90
N GLU A 44 -1.62 8.59 -6.17
CA GLU A 44 -2.91 8.29 -5.54
C GLU A 44 -2.80 7.00 -4.74
N VAL A 45 -3.58 6.89 -3.67
CA VAL A 45 -3.63 5.64 -2.88
C VAL A 45 -4.20 4.53 -3.75
N ALA A 46 -3.45 3.44 -3.89
CA ALA A 46 -3.88 2.31 -4.71
C ALA A 46 -5.02 1.56 -4.03
N GLY A 47 -6.05 1.26 -4.79
CA GLY A 47 -7.25 0.59 -4.29
C GLY A 47 -7.89 -0.30 -5.34
N ASP A 48 -9.19 -0.49 -5.21
CA ASP A 48 -9.99 -1.31 -6.09
C ASP A 48 -9.90 -0.83 -7.55
N GLY A 49 -9.65 -1.75 -8.45
CA GLY A 49 -9.50 -1.48 -9.88
C GLY A 49 -8.10 -1.04 -10.32
N ASP A 50 -7.18 -0.83 -9.39
CA ASP A 50 -5.82 -0.43 -9.74
C ASP A 50 -4.93 -1.65 -10.00
N THR A 51 -4.32 -1.68 -11.19
CA THR A 51 -3.57 -2.84 -11.67
C THR A 51 -2.05 -2.67 -11.60
N LEU A 52 -1.55 -1.46 -11.39
CA LEU A 52 -0.12 -1.18 -11.33
C LEU A 52 0.22 -0.35 -10.09
N LEU A 53 1.30 -0.73 -9.40
CA LEU A 53 1.83 0.01 -8.26
C LEU A 53 3.05 0.83 -8.66
N ALA A 54 3.16 2.03 -8.11
CA ALA A 54 4.28 2.94 -8.33
C ALA A 54 5.23 3.03 -7.14
N GLY A 55 4.74 2.83 -5.93
CA GLY A 55 5.56 2.91 -4.72
C GLY A 55 4.77 2.84 -3.44
N TYR A 56 5.42 3.30 -2.38
CA TYR A 56 4.87 3.33 -1.02
C TYR A 56 5.15 4.70 -0.41
N VAL A 57 4.14 5.32 0.16
CA VAL A 57 4.25 6.66 0.77
C VAL A 57 3.99 6.60 2.27
N PHE A 58 4.54 7.58 2.99
CA PHE A 58 4.34 7.74 4.43
C PHE A 58 3.70 9.10 4.71
N PRO A 59 2.87 9.21 5.77
CA PRO A 59 2.38 10.51 6.18
C PRO A 59 3.53 11.36 6.77
N THR A 60 3.44 12.67 6.63
CA THR A 60 4.35 13.62 7.26
C THR A 60 3.80 14.12 8.60
N GLU A 61 2.49 14.30 8.68
CA GLU A 61 1.80 14.78 9.87
C GLU A 61 0.38 14.23 9.87
N LEU A 62 0.00 13.51 10.91
CA LEU A 62 -1.36 12.98 11.04
C LEU A 62 -2.35 14.10 11.35
N ASP A 63 -3.55 13.98 10.83
CA ASP A 63 -4.65 14.88 11.18
C ASP A 63 -4.95 14.79 12.68
N SER A 64 -5.36 15.90 13.27
CA SER A 64 -5.58 15.98 14.71
C SER A 64 -6.55 14.91 15.22
N GLY A 65 -6.10 14.08 16.14
CA GLY A 65 -6.88 12.98 16.71
C GLY A 65 -7.16 11.83 15.75
N LYS A 66 -6.48 11.76 14.61
CA LYS A 66 -6.69 10.73 13.59
C LYS A 66 -5.46 9.84 13.43
N LYS A 67 -5.65 8.67 12.85
CA LYS A 67 -4.58 7.73 12.48
C LYS A 67 -4.29 7.78 10.98
N TYR A 68 -4.49 8.94 10.37
CA TYR A 68 -4.24 9.18 8.96
C TYR A 68 -3.93 10.65 8.72
N GLN A 69 -3.36 10.95 7.56
CA GLN A 69 -3.18 12.30 7.04
C GLN A 69 -4.09 12.49 5.82
N THR A 70 -4.86 13.58 5.81
CA THR A 70 -5.59 14.01 4.62
C THR A 70 -4.74 14.98 3.82
N CYS A 71 -4.47 14.64 2.56
CA CYS A 71 -3.75 15.53 1.66
C CYS A 71 -4.56 16.77 1.31
N SER A 72 -3.87 17.84 0.90
CA SER A 72 -4.51 19.08 0.44
C SER A 72 -5.53 18.81 -0.66
N SER A 73 -6.61 19.59 -0.69
CA SER A 73 -7.55 19.58 -1.81
C SER A 73 -6.96 20.15 -3.10
N THR A 74 -5.80 20.81 -3.01
CA THR A 74 -5.03 21.26 -4.17
C THR A 74 -4.10 20.15 -4.61
N GLU A 75 -4.30 19.67 -5.82
CA GLU A 75 -3.49 18.60 -6.40
C GLU A 75 -1.99 18.93 -6.41
N GLY A 76 -1.19 18.01 -5.92
CA GLY A 76 0.27 18.14 -5.85
C GLY A 76 0.79 19.07 -4.76
N ALA A 77 -0.06 19.67 -3.93
CA ALA A 77 0.37 20.54 -2.86
C ALA A 77 0.96 19.77 -1.66
N THR A 78 0.49 18.56 -1.41
CA THR A 78 1.04 17.70 -0.36
C THR A 78 2.21 16.88 -0.91
N VAL A 79 3.37 17.03 -0.29
CA VAL A 79 4.60 16.28 -0.64
C VAL A 79 4.96 15.39 0.54
N VAL A 80 5.15 14.10 0.27
CA VAL A 80 5.38 13.09 1.30
C VAL A 80 6.61 12.24 1.01
N PRO A 81 7.20 11.58 2.02
CA PRO A 81 8.25 10.58 1.80
C PRO A 81 7.72 9.43 0.95
N TYR A 82 8.54 8.96 0.03
CA TYR A 82 8.17 8.00 -0.98
C TYR A 82 9.28 7.00 -1.23
N ILE A 83 8.93 5.71 -1.25
CA ILE A 83 9.81 4.62 -1.68
C ILE A 83 9.31 4.15 -3.04
N PRO A 84 10.12 4.23 -4.11
CA PRO A 84 9.72 3.71 -5.41
C PRO A 84 9.49 2.21 -5.35
N ILE A 85 8.54 1.72 -6.14
CA ILE A 85 8.10 0.32 -6.04
C ILE A 85 9.23 -0.67 -6.30
N SER A 86 10.19 -0.34 -7.15
CA SER A 86 11.36 -1.18 -7.40
C SER A 86 12.21 -1.43 -6.14
N ALA A 87 12.17 -0.52 -5.18
CA ALA A 87 12.84 -0.66 -3.88
C ALA A 87 11.97 -1.37 -2.84
N MET A 88 10.73 -1.69 -3.18
CA MET A 88 9.79 -2.40 -2.31
C MET A 88 9.73 -3.91 -2.58
N LEU A 89 10.48 -4.41 -3.55
CA LEU A 89 10.49 -5.83 -3.89
C LEU A 89 11.00 -6.66 -2.71
N GLY A 90 10.19 -7.62 -2.26
CA GLY A 90 10.51 -8.46 -1.12
C GLY A 90 10.32 -7.79 0.25
N VAL A 91 9.90 -6.56 0.30
CA VAL A 91 9.57 -5.87 1.56
C VAL A 91 8.19 -6.31 2.03
N VAL A 92 8.12 -6.78 3.27
CA VAL A 92 6.87 -7.26 3.86
C VAL A 92 6.10 -6.09 4.46
N VAL A 93 4.84 -5.95 4.06
CA VAL A 93 3.93 -4.93 4.56
C VAL A 93 2.74 -5.61 5.23
N ARG A 94 2.39 -5.17 6.43
CA ARG A 94 1.20 -5.64 7.13
C ARG A 94 0.02 -4.73 6.84
N LEU A 95 -1.07 -5.32 6.34
CA LEU A 95 -2.28 -4.60 5.97
C LEU A 95 -3.51 -5.25 6.62
N PRO A 96 -4.54 -4.45 6.95
CA PRO A 96 -5.80 -5.02 7.45
C PRO A 96 -6.50 -5.82 6.36
N VAL A 97 -7.25 -6.83 6.76
CA VAL A 97 -8.15 -7.58 5.88
C VAL A 97 -9.45 -6.80 5.74
N THR A 98 -9.85 -6.52 4.51
CA THR A 98 -11.09 -5.80 4.20
C THR A 98 -12.15 -6.69 3.57
N GLY A 99 -11.77 -7.83 3.03
CA GLY A 99 -12.68 -8.81 2.46
C GLY A 99 -12.13 -10.22 2.52
N GLY A 100 -13.00 -11.20 2.74
CA GLY A 100 -12.61 -12.59 2.87
C GLY A 100 -12.02 -12.96 4.22
N THR A 101 -11.60 -14.21 4.34
CA THR A 101 -10.98 -14.76 5.55
C THR A 101 -9.66 -15.43 5.20
N TYR A 102 -8.62 -15.06 5.91
CA TYR A 102 -7.30 -15.64 5.69
C TYR A 102 -7.24 -17.10 6.13
N VAL A 103 -6.70 -17.94 5.26
CA VAL A 103 -6.34 -19.33 5.54
C VAL A 103 -4.95 -19.62 4.96
N ARG A 104 -4.23 -20.57 5.56
CA ARG A 104 -2.84 -20.91 5.18
C ARG A 104 -2.66 -21.23 3.69
N THR A 105 -3.68 -21.76 3.05
CA THR A 105 -3.62 -22.09 1.62
C THR A 105 -3.56 -20.84 0.72
N MET A 106 -3.77 -19.66 1.29
CA MET A 106 -3.64 -18.39 0.57
C MET A 106 -2.18 -17.89 0.49
N ASP A 107 -1.28 -18.48 1.25
CA ASP A 107 0.14 -18.11 1.20
C ASP A 107 0.67 -18.33 -0.23
N ASN A 108 1.37 -17.33 -0.73
CA ASN A 108 1.89 -17.24 -2.10
C ASN A 108 0.82 -17.02 -3.19
N ASN A 109 -0.43 -16.79 -2.81
CA ASN A 109 -1.48 -16.40 -3.75
C ASN A 109 -1.56 -14.88 -3.88
N THR A 110 -2.00 -14.44 -5.04
CA THR A 110 -2.25 -13.01 -5.30
C THR A 110 -3.55 -12.55 -4.66
N ALA A 111 -3.63 -11.26 -4.37
CA ALA A 111 -4.83 -10.60 -3.87
C ALA A 111 -4.86 -9.13 -4.31
N ASP A 112 -5.99 -8.49 -4.10
CA ASP A 112 -6.22 -7.12 -4.50
C ASP A 112 -6.13 -6.17 -3.30
N LEU A 113 -5.72 -4.93 -3.57
CA LEU A 113 -5.78 -3.84 -2.60
C LEU A 113 -7.15 -3.18 -2.65
N GLU A 114 -7.61 -2.69 -1.51
CA GLU A 114 -8.83 -1.92 -1.38
C GLU A 114 -8.61 -0.72 -0.45
N VAL A 115 -9.25 0.40 -0.77
CA VAL A 115 -9.32 1.55 0.14
C VAL A 115 -10.70 1.55 0.77
N SER A 116 -10.73 1.43 2.09
CA SER A 116 -11.95 1.41 2.88
C SER A 116 -11.78 2.25 4.14
N SER A 117 -12.68 3.20 4.38
CA SER A 117 -12.72 3.98 5.61
C SER A 117 -11.36 4.60 6.02
N ASN A 118 -10.69 5.27 5.11
CA ASN A 118 -9.39 5.93 5.32
C ASN A 118 -8.23 4.96 5.60
N ALA A 119 -8.37 3.71 5.21
CA ALA A 119 -7.33 2.71 5.32
C ALA A 119 -7.18 1.96 3.99
N GLN A 120 -5.97 1.51 3.71
CA GLN A 120 -5.69 0.58 2.63
C GLN A 120 -5.67 -0.83 3.22
N GLY A 121 -6.42 -1.73 2.64
CA GLY A 121 -6.50 -3.11 3.09
C GLY A 121 -6.42 -4.10 1.94
N VAL A 122 -6.64 -5.36 2.26
CA VAL A 122 -6.53 -6.48 1.32
C VAL A 122 -7.86 -7.20 1.20
N GLN A 123 -8.34 -7.34 -0.04
CA GLN A 123 -9.46 -8.22 -0.38
C GLN A 123 -8.93 -9.61 -0.70
N LEU A 124 -9.11 -10.54 0.24
CA LEU A 124 -8.66 -11.93 0.07
C LEU A 124 -9.58 -12.75 -0.83
N ASP A 125 -10.81 -12.30 -1.00
CA ASP A 125 -11.82 -12.92 -1.84
C ASP A 125 -11.90 -12.31 -3.25
N ALA A 126 -10.95 -11.47 -3.60
CA ALA A 126 -10.83 -10.86 -4.93
C ALA A 126 -9.40 -10.97 -5.45
N SER A 127 -9.27 -11.25 -6.73
CA SER A 127 -7.98 -11.44 -7.41
C SER A 127 -8.05 -10.98 -8.88
N ALA A 128 -8.69 -9.84 -9.12
CA ALA A 128 -8.81 -9.27 -10.46
C ALA A 128 -7.60 -8.42 -10.84
N GLU A 129 -7.05 -7.68 -9.90
CA GLU A 129 -5.92 -6.79 -10.09
C GLU A 129 -4.59 -7.45 -9.74
N ASP A 130 -4.57 -8.35 -8.78
CA ASP A 130 -3.40 -9.18 -8.40
C ASP A 130 -2.15 -8.38 -8.03
N THR A 131 -2.31 -7.23 -7.39
CA THR A 131 -1.19 -6.30 -7.15
C THR A 131 -0.23 -6.75 -6.06
N ILE A 132 -0.67 -7.60 -5.16
CA ILE A 132 0.12 -8.10 -4.04
C ILE A 132 0.07 -9.62 -3.93
N ILE A 133 1.03 -10.17 -3.18
CA ILE A 133 1.11 -11.60 -2.87
C ILE A 133 1.04 -11.75 -1.36
N VAL A 134 0.13 -12.58 -0.87
CA VAL A 134 -0.01 -12.90 0.56
C VAL A 134 1.12 -13.83 0.97
N VAL A 135 1.81 -13.53 2.07
CA VAL A 135 2.91 -14.37 2.59
C VAL A 135 2.65 -14.93 3.98
N ASP A 136 1.78 -14.29 4.76
CA ASP A 136 1.35 -14.77 6.08
C ASP A 136 0.09 -14.00 6.49
N GLY A 137 -0.54 -14.40 7.60
CA GLY A 137 -1.71 -13.70 8.09
C GLY A 137 -2.18 -14.18 9.46
N ASP A 138 -3.20 -13.49 9.97
CA ASP A 138 -3.82 -13.75 11.25
C ASP A 138 -4.90 -14.83 11.13
N LEU A 139 -4.61 -16.02 11.62
CA LEU A 139 -5.51 -17.16 11.59
C LEU A 139 -6.62 -17.11 12.66
N GLU A 140 -6.43 -16.31 13.71
CA GLU A 140 -7.36 -16.28 14.84
C GLU A 140 -8.47 -15.27 14.64
N ASP A 141 -8.09 -14.00 14.44
CA ASP A 141 -9.03 -12.89 14.38
C ASP A 141 -9.25 -12.33 12.97
N ASN A 142 -8.49 -12.81 11.99
CA ASN A 142 -8.56 -12.34 10.60
C ASN A 142 -8.37 -10.81 10.48
N GLU A 143 -7.53 -10.22 11.32
CA GLU A 143 -7.35 -8.78 11.35
C GLU A 143 -6.38 -8.27 10.30
N TYR A 144 -5.36 -9.06 9.97
CA TYR A 144 -4.31 -8.63 9.05
C TYR A 144 -3.78 -9.77 8.19
N VAL A 145 -3.15 -9.38 7.11
CA VAL A 145 -2.25 -10.22 6.31
C VAL A 145 -0.93 -9.48 6.08
N ASP A 146 0.14 -10.25 5.95
CA ASP A 146 1.45 -9.77 5.54
C ASP A 146 1.60 -10.05 4.04
N VAL A 147 2.00 -9.04 3.29
CA VAL A 147 2.04 -9.08 1.84
C VAL A 147 3.36 -8.56 1.30
N ILE A 148 3.69 -8.98 0.10
CA ILE A 148 4.76 -8.40 -0.73
C ILE A 148 4.16 -7.96 -2.06
N VAL A 149 4.88 -7.11 -2.77
CA VAL A 149 4.46 -6.64 -4.09
C VAL A 149 4.55 -7.77 -5.12
N ASN A 150 3.53 -7.88 -5.96
CA ASN A 150 3.60 -8.74 -7.13
C ASN A 150 4.46 -8.06 -8.21
N LEU A 151 5.61 -8.65 -8.52
CA LEU A 151 6.58 -8.11 -9.48
C LEU A 151 5.98 -7.80 -10.85
N GLU A 152 4.98 -8.55 -11.27
CA GLU A 152 4.33 -8.34 -12.57
C GLU A 152 3.42 -7.10 -12.60
N LYS A 153 3.13 -6.51 -11.46
CA LYS A 153 2.16 -5.41 -11.31
C LYS A 153 2.80 -4.11 -10.84
N ILE A 154 4.01 -3.84 -11.30
CA ILE A 154 4.70 -2.59 -10.96
C ILE A 154 4.90 -1.72 -12.19
N THR A 155 4.78 -0.41 -11.97
CA THR A 155 5.03 0.59 -13.01
C THR A 155 6.50 0.57 -13.44
N GLY A 156 6.74 0.65 -14.75
CA GLY A 156 8.09 0.75 -15.31
C GLY A 156 8.69 -0.58 -15.78
N LEU A 157 8.07 -1.73 -15.48
CA LEU A 157 8.50 -3.02 -16.03
C LEU A 157 7.77 -3.40 -17.32
N THR A 158 6.62 -2.81 -17.60
CA THR A 158 5.88 -3.05 -18.84
C THR A 158 6.67 -2.50 -20.02
N GLY A 159 6.99 -3.38 -20.97
CA GLY A 159 7.76 -3.01 -22.17
C GLY A 159 9.27 -3.09 -22.00
N VAL A 160 9.77 -3.46 -20.85
CA VAL A 160 11.18 -3.85 -20.68
C VAL A 160 11.31 -5.32 -21.10
N VAL A 161 11.78 -5.51 -22.27
CA VAL A 161 11.99 -6.84 -22.83
C VAL A 161 13.48 -7.14 -22.91
#